data_f1f1aed8b1ef088c9624531b83292870
#
_entry.id   f1f1aed8b1ef088c9624531b83292870
#
_cell.length_a   1.000
_cell.length_b   1.000
_cell.length_c   1.000
_cell.angle_alpha   90.00
_cell.angle_beta   90.00
_cell.angle_gamma   90.00
#
_symmetry.space_group_name_H-M   'P 1'
#
loop_
_entity.id
_entity.type
_entity.pdbx_description
1 polymer ?
#
loop_
_entity_poly.entity_id
_entity_poly.type
_entity_poly.pdbx_seq_one_letter_code
_entity_poly.pdbx_strand_id
1 'polypeptide(L)'
;MNGLDFIRAVKALAKERGISEDEIFEYMETALHAAFKKNNNATNSKVKIDRKTGEIKVVAYKVVVDEINMEDEEDAQILLEELGDNPNHLKVGDVIEEEVTPKDFGRVAASTCKQVFTQKVREAERESIMKEFEDKEGELMVGTLAREDKQNYYV
;
A
#
# COMPACT_ATOMS: atom_id res chain seq x y z
N MET A 1 -6.71 -0.14 -15.74
CA MET A 1 -5.25 -0.35 -15.92
C MET A 1 -5.02 -1.85 -15.86
N ASN A 2 -4.38 -2.43 -16.86
CA ASN A 2 -4.08 -3.87 -16.86
C ASN A 2 -2.98 -4.13 -15.81
N GLY A 3 -3.02 -5.28 -15.11
CA GLY A 3 -2.02 -5.63 -14.10
C GLY A 3 -0.58 -5.59 -14.61
N LEU A 4 -0.36 -6.03 -15.86
CA LEU A 4 0.97 -5.98 -16.49
C LEU A 4 1.46 -4.54 -16.76
N ASP A 5 0.57 -3.62 -17.12
CA ASP A 5 0.93 -2.21 -17.31
C ASP A 5 1.27 -1.56 -15.98
N PHE A 6 0.58 -1.96 -14.92
CA PHE A 6 0.89 -1.55 -13.56
C PHE A 6 2.30 -1.99 -13.14
N ILE A 7 2.65 -3.25 -13.34
CA ILE A 7 3.99 -3.77 -13.03
C ILE A 7 5.08 -3.03 -13.83
N ARG A 8 4.84 -2.76 -15.12
CA ARG A 8 5.77 -1.98 -15.95
C ARG A 8 5.98 -0.57 -15.41
N ALA A 9 4.90 0.08 -14.96
CA ALA A 9 4.96 1.41 -14.38
C ALA A 9 5.77 1.43 -13.06
N VAL A 10 5.58 0.43 -12.18
CA VAL A 10 6.37 0.27 -10.95
C VAL A 10 7.86 0.11 -11.29
N LYS A 11 8.20 -0.78 -12.23
CA LYS A 11 9.59 -1.01 -12.65
C LYS A 11 10.24 0.23 -13.28
N ALA A 12 9.50 0.96 -14.08
CA ALA A 12 9.98 2.21 -14.67
C ALA A 12 10.28 3.25 -13.59
N LEU A 13 9.38 3.44 -12.64
CA LEU A 13 9.55 4.36 -11.52
C LEU A 13 10.74 3.97 -10.64
N ALA A 14 10.84 2.69 -10.30
CA ALA A 14 11.96 2.17 -9.52
C ALA A 14 13.32 2.49 -10.18
N LYS A 15 13.41 2.22 -11.49
CA LYS A 15 14.63 2.46 -12.26
C LYS A 15 14.96 3.95 -12.41
N GLU A 16 13.96 4.78 -12.71
CA GLU A 16 14.20 6.22 -12.92
C GLU A 16 14.60 6.96 -11.65
N ARG A 17 14.04 6.52 -10.52
CA ARG A 17 14.20 7.23 -9.24
C ARG A 17 15.11 6.53 -8.25
N GLY A 18 15.66 5.35 -8.60
CA GLY A 18 16.55 4.60 -7.73
C GLY A 18 15.88 4.04 -6.47
N ILE A 19 14.55 3.86 -6.50
CA ILE A 19 13.76 3.31 -5.41
C ILE A 19 13.64 1.80 -5.62
N SER A 20 13.65 1.01 -4.56
CA SER A 20 13.41 -0.43 -4.63
C SER A 20 11.99 -0.74 -5.14
N GLU A 21 11.87 -1.70 -6.06
CA GLU A 21 10.54 -2.20 -6.49
C GLU A 21 9.72 -2.69 -5.30
N ASP A 22 10.37 -3.41 -4.38
CA ASP A 22 9.73 -3.94 -3.18
C ASP A 22 9.18 -2.85 -2.28
N GLU A 23 9.93 -1.77 -2.08
CA GLU A 23 9.50 -0.61 -1.30
C GLU A 23 8.25 0.06 -1.91
N ILE A 24 8.20 0.18 -3.24
CA ILE A 24 7.03 0.73 -3.92
C ILE A 24 5.81 -0.17 -3.73
N PHE A 25 5.98 -1.50 -3.83
CA PHE A 25 4.90 -2.45 -3.61
C PHE A 25 4.38 -2.42 -2.18
N GLU A 26 5.26 -2.44 -1.18
CA GLU A 26 4.88 -2.37 0.24
C GLU A 26 4.11 -1.08 0.56
N TYR A 27 4.55 0.04 -0.02
CA TYR A 27 3.86 1.32 0.14
C TYR A 27 2.46 1.28 -0.49
N MET A 28 2.32 0.65 -1.64
CA MET A 28 1.03 0.48 -2.30
C MET A 28 0.12 -0.46 -1.53
N GLU A 29 0.61 -1.58 -1.05
CA GLU A 29 -0.14 -2.52 -0.22
C GLU A 29 -0.67 -1.83 1.05
N THR A 30 0.16 -1.02 1.70
CA THR A 30 -0.22 -0.23 2.88
C THR A 30 -1.30 0.80 2.55
N ALA A 31 -1.16 1.55 1.45
CA ALA A 31 -2.13 2.55 1.03
C ALA A 31 -3.47 1.92 0.61
N LEU A 32 -3.42 0.79 -0.09
CA LEU A 32 -4.60 0.02 -0.47
C LEU A 32 -5.31 -0.58 0.74
N HIS A 33 -4.55 -1.07 1.71
CA HIS A 33 -5.12 -1.56 2.96
C HIS A 33 -5.82 -0.44 3.75
N ALA A 34 -5.21 0.74 3.86
CA ALA A 34 -5.83 1.90 4.48
C ALA A 34 -7.14 2.31 3.78
N ALA A 35 -7.16 2.27 2.43
CA ALA A 35 -8.36 2.55 1.65
C ALA A 35 -9.44 1.48 1.84
N PHE A 36 -9.06 0.20 1.93
CA PHE A 36 -9.97 -0.90 2.20
C PHE A 36 -10.58 -0.80 3.59
N LYS A 37 -9.77 -0.59 4.61
CA LYS A 37 -10.20 -0.44 6.01
C LYS A 37 -11.20 0.71 6.19
N LYS A 38 -11.00 1.82 5.49
CA LYS A 38 -11.92 2.96 5.54
C LYS A 38 -13.33 2.62 5.06
N ASN A 39 -13.44 1.70 4.11
CA ASN A 39 -14.71 1.36 3.47
C ASN A 39 -15.38 0.09 4.04
N ASN A 40 -14.64 -0.78 4.72
CA ASN A 40 -15.11 -2.12 5.05
C ASN A 40 -14.91 -2.55 6.52
N ASN A 41 -14.57 -1.68 7.43
CA ASN A 41 -14.37 -1.97 8.88
C ASN A 41 -13.56 -3.25 9.22
N ALA A 42 -12.94 -3.90 8.22
CA ALA A 42 -12.23 -5.16 8.39
C ALA A 42 -10.82 -4.90 8.93
N THR A 43 -10.63 -5.13 10.21
CA THR A 43 -9.37 -4.84 10.94
C THR A 43 -8.30 -5.89 10.67
N ASN A 44 -8.66 -7.14 10.52
CA ASN A 44 -7.73 -8.26 10.31
C ASN A 44 -7.59 -8.63 8.84
N SER A 45 -7.28 -7.65 8.00
CA SER A 45 -7.06 -7.86 6.58
C SER A 45 -5.69 -7.35 6.14
N LYS A 46 -5.19 -7.90 5.05
CA LYS A 46 -4.03 -7.38 4.32
C LYS A 46 -4.33 -7.32 2.85
N VAL A 47 -3.78 -6.34 2.17
CA VAL A 47 -3.78 -6.29 0.72
C VAL A 47 -2.46 -6.87 0.23
N LYS A 48 -2.54 -7.83 -0.67
CA LYS A 48 -1.38 -8.45 -1.33
C LYS A 48 -1.42 -8.10 -2.82
N ILE A 49 -0.29 -7.70 -3.38
CA ILE A 49 -0.12 -7.45 -4.81
C ILE A 49 0.79 -8.54 -5.37
N ASP A 50 0.28 -9.30 -6.33
CA ASP A 50 1.13 -10.23 -7.08
C ASP A 50 2.12 -9.46 -7.94
N ARG A 51 3.41 -9.61 -7.66
CA ARG A 51 4.50 -8.86 -8.30
C ARG A 51 4.76 -9.29 -9.74
N LYS A 52 4.18 -10.41 -10.19
CA LYS A 52 4.30 -10.91 -11.56
C LYS A 52 3.13 -10.51 -12.43
N THR A 53 1.92 -10.63 -11.89
CA THR A 53 0.67 -10.39 -12.62
C THR A 53 0.09 -9.01 -12.40
N GLY A 54 0.44 -8.36 -11.28
CA GLY A 54 -0.16 -7.10 -10.83
C GLY A 54 -1.59 -7.28 -10.30
N GLU A 55 -2.00 -8.51 -10.01
CA GLU A 55 -3.29 -8.82 -9.39
C GLU A 55 -3.28 -8.35 -7.93
N ILE A 56 -4.35 -7.68 -7.54
CA ILE A 56 -4.51 -7.13 -6.19
C ILE A 56 -5.59 -7.94 -5.48
N LYS A 57 -5.21 -8.55 -4.35
CA LYS A 57 -6.09 -9.37 -3.52
C LYS A 57 -6.15 -8.82 -2.12
N VAL A 58 -7.35 -8.85 -1.54
CA VAL A 58 -7.56 -8.59 -0.13
C VAL A 58 -7.77 -9.91 0.58
N VAL A 59 -6.96 -10.14 1.60
CA VAL A 59 -6.98 -11.37 2.39
C VAL A 59 -7.33 -11.00 3.82
N ALA A 60 -8.38 -11.61 4.36
CA ALA A 60 -8.72 -11.55 5.77
C ALA A 60 -8.05 -12.71 6.51
N TYR A 61 -7.61 -12.43 7.73
CA TYR A 61 -7.02 -13.42 8.64
C TYR A 61 -8.02 -13.71 9.74
N LYS A 62 -8.35 -14.99 9.93
CA LYS A 62 -9.22 -15.44 11.01
C LYS A 62 -8.48 -16.46 11.86
N VAL A 63 -8.58 -16.33 13.16
CA VAL A 63 -8.03 -17.31 14.11
C VAL A 63 -9.09 -18.34 14.40
N VAL A 64 -8.74 -19.61 14.33
CA VAL A 64 -9.63 -20.71 14.67
C VAL A 64 -9.76 -20.76 16.19
N VAL A 65 -10.99 -20.69 16.69
CA VAL A 65 -11.33 -20.71 18.12
C VAL A 65 -12.35 -21.79 18.42
N ASP A 66 -12.41 -22.24 19.64
CA ASP A 66 -13.46 -23.13 20.17
C ASP A 66 -14.67 -22.35 20.66
N GLU A 67 -14.45 -21.15 21.22
CA GLU A 67 -15.46 -20.21 21.62
C GLU A 67 -15.10 -18.80 21.16
N ILE A 68 -16.08 -18.01 20.69
CA ILE A 68 -15.84 -16.61 20.28
C ILE A 68 -15.57 -15.78 21.53
N ASN A 69 -14.43 -15.12 21.54
CA ASN A 69 -14.07 -14.16 22.57
C ASN A 69 -14.68 -12.78 22.19
N MET A 70 -15.58 -12.28 23.01
CA MET A 70 -16.24 -10.97 22.80
C MET A 70 -15.31 -9.77 23.06
N GLU A 71 -14.16 -9.97 23.66
CA GLU A 71 -13.16 -8.91 23.84
C GLU A 71 -12.32 -8.69 22.59
N ASP A 72 -12.26 -9.69 21.71
CA ASP A 72 -11.57 -9.64 20.43
C ASP A 72 -12.57 -9.30 19.31
N GLU A 73 -12.03 -8.91 18.14
CA GLU A 73 -12.87 -8.61 16.98
C GLU A 73 -13.55 -9.89 16.47
N GLU A 74 -14.87 -9.89 16.46
CA GLU A 74 -15.70 -11.04 16.04
C GLU A 74 -15.33 -11.50 14.61
N ASP A 75 -15.09 -10.54 13.70
CA ASP A 75 -14.70 -10.81 12.30
C ASP A 75 -13.33 -11.46 12.15
N ALA A 76 -12.52 -11.45 13.21
CA ALA A 76 -11.18 -12.02 13.26
C ALA A 76 -11.13 -13.47 13.73
N GLN A 77 -12.26 -14.01 14.13
CA GLN A 77 -12.39 -15.34 14.71
C GLN A 77 -13.27 -16.21 13.82
N ILE A 78 -13.05 -17.50 13.86
CA ILE A 78 -13.90 -18.51 13.23
C ILE A 78 -13.98 -19.71 14.14
N LEU A 79 -15.18 -20.20 14.38
CA LEU A 79 -15.38 -21.39 15.19
C LEU A 79 -14.86 -22.63 14.46
N LEU A 80 -14.18 -23.50 15.18
CA LEU A 80 -13.71 -24.79 14.65
C LEU A 80 -14.85 -25.62 14.04
N GLU A 81 -16.04 -25.52 14.62
CA GLU A 81 -17.26 -26.19 14.13
C GLU A 81 -17.73 -25.65 12.78
N GLU A 82 -17.51 -24.36 12.48
CA GLU A 82 -17.90 -23.74 11.21
C GLU A 82 -17.02 -24.18 10.04
N LEU A 83 -15.84 -24.74 10.30
CA LEU A 83 -14.96 -25.28 9.27
C LEU A 83 -15.46 -26.60 8.65
N GLY A 84 -16.57 -27.17 9.13
CA GLY A 84 -17.17 -28.39 8.60
C GLY A 84 -16.20 -29.57 8.70
N ASP A 85 -15.94 -30.25 7.57
CA ASP A 85 -15.08 -31.46 7.53
C ASP A 85 -13.61 -31.20 7.85
N ASN A 86 -13.20 -29.92 8.05
CA ASN A 86 -11.83 -29.52 8.40
C ASN A 86 -10.75 -30.30 7.63
N PRO A 87 -10.73 -30.23 6.29
CA PRO A 87 -9.85 -31.05 5.45
C PRO A 87 -8.36 -30.77 5.70
N ASN A 88 -8.04 -29.59 6.25
CA ASN A 88 -6.66 -29.18 6.57
C ASN A 88 -6.23 -29.55 8.00
N HIS A 89 -7.07 -30.27 8.75
CA HIS A 89 -6.83 -30.61 10.15
C HIS A 89 -6.42 -29.44 11.04
N LEU A 90 -7.08 -28.29 10.83
CA LEU A 90 -6.87 -27.07 11.58
C LEU A 90 -7.24 -27.27 13.04
N LYS A 91 -6.49 -26.64 13.93
CA LYS A 91 -6.67 -26.68 15.38
C LYS A 91 -6.96 -25.27 15.89
N VAL A 92 -7.53 -25.21 17.07
CA VAL A 92 -7.67 -23.95 17.81
C VAL A 92 -6.32 -23.24 17.92
N GLY A 93 -6.29 -21.97 17.55
CA GLY A 93 -5.08 -21.16 17.46
C GLY A 93 -4.44 -21.09 16.06
N ASP A 94 -4.86 -21.92 15.11
CA ASP A 94 -4.40 -21.81 13.73
C ASP A 94 -5.02 -20.57 13.05
N VAL A 95 -4.28 -20.00 12.11
CA VAL A 95 -4.72 -18.82 11.34
C VAL A 95 -5.08 -19.26 9.93
N ILE A 96 -6.29 -18.93 9.50
CA ILE A 96 -6.73 -19.14 8.13
C ILE A 96 -6.74 -17.83 7.35
N GLU A 97 -6.44 -17.92 6.06
CA GLU A 97 -6.53 -16.82 5.12
C GLU A 97 -7.77 -17.00 4.24
N GLU A 98 -8.63 -16.00 4.16
CA GLU A 98 -9.80 -15.98 3.30
C GLU A 98 -9.68 -14.80 2.32
N GLU A 99 -9.86 -15.05 1.03
CA GLU A 99 -9.91 -13.97 0.04
C GLU A 99 -11.25 -13.24 0.10
N VAL A 100 -11.22 -11.96 0.50
CA VAL A 100 -12.39 -11.11 0.69
C VAL A 100 -12.39 -9.90 -0.26
N THR A 101 -11.77 -10.03 -1.42
CA THR A 101 -11.65 -8.95 -2.40
C THR A 101 -13.02 -8.49 -2.89
N PRO A 102 -13.47 -7.23 -2.60
CA PRO A 102 -14.74 -6.74 -3.11
C PRO A 102 -14.72 -6.58 -4.63
N LYS A 103 -15.87 -6.80 -5.28
CA LYS A 103 -16.01 -6.72 -6.75
C LYS A 103 -15.65 -5.36 -7.33
N ASP A 104 -15.88 -4.29 -6.61
CA ASP A 104 -15.61 -2.91 -7.00
C ASP A 104 -14.24 -2.40 -6.54
N PHE A 105 -13.48 -3.22 -5.80
CA PHE A 105 -12.18 -2.84 -5.26
C PHE A 105 -11.17 -2.43 -6.35
N GLY A 106 -11.30 -2.94 -7.56
CA GLY A 106 -10.44 -2.56 -8.68
C GLY A 106 -10.45 -1.05 -9.00
N ARG A 107 -11.57 -0.36 -8.79
CA ARG A 107 -11.67 1.10 -8.98
C ARG A 107 -10.94 1.85 -7.86
N VAL A 108 -11.16 1.43 -6.62
CA VAL A 108 -10.47 1.99 -5.45
C VAL A 108 -8.97 1.79 -5.59
N ALA A 109 -8.56 0.57 -5.94
CA ALA A 109 -7.16 0.22 -6.16
C ALA A 109 -6.51 1.09 -7.24
N ALA A 110 -7.16 1.28 -8.40
CA ALA A 110 -6.61 2.12 -9.47
C ALA A 110 -6.43 3.57 -9.05
N SER A 111 -7.39 4.14 -8.31
CA SER A 111 -7.29 5.51 -7.79
C SER A 111 -6.17 5.64 -6.76
N THR A 112 -6.10 4.71 -5.81
CA THR A 112 -5.08 4.70 -4.76
C THR A 112 -3.68 4.54 -5.34
N CYS A 113 -3.49 3.60 -6.28
CA CYS A 113 -2.22 3.42 -6.97
C CYS A 113 -1.77 4.70 -7.67
N LYS A 114 -2.67 5.39 -8.39
CA LYS A 114 -2.35 6.67 -9.03
C LYS A 114 -1.90 7.73 -8.03
N GLN A 115 -2.57 7.83 -6.89
CA GLN A 115 -2.18 8.77 -5.83
C GLN A 115 -0.80 8.44 -5.25
N VAL A 116 -0.54 7.16 -4.95
CA VAL A 116 0.74 6.69 -4.43
C VAL A 116 1.87 6.95 -5.42
N PHE A 117 1.66 6.66 -6.71
CA PHE A 117 2.64 6.97 -7.75
C PHE A 117 2.97 8.46 -7.79
N THR A 118 1.95 9.31 -7.80
CA THR A 118 2.14 10.76 -7.84
C THR A 118 2.92 11.24 -6.60
N GLN A 119 2.60 10.70 -5.44
CA GLN A 119 3.29 11.05 -4.20
C GLN A 119 4.75 10.61 -4.22
N LYS A 120 5.03 9.35 -4.61
CA LYS A 120 6.40 8.82 -4.67
C LYS A 120 7.27 9.54 -5.69
N VAL A 121 6.71 9.93 -6.84
CA VAL A 121 7.43 10.76 -7.81
C VAL A 121 7.82 12.11 -7.20
N ARG A 122 6.90 12.78 -6.51
CA ARG A 122 7.16 14.07 -5.85
C ARG A 122 8.20 13.96 -4.71
N GLU A 123 8.11 12.90 -3.92
CA GLU A 123 9.09 12.63 -2.85
C GLU A 123 10.50 12.44 -3.44
N ALA A 124 10.64 11.61 -4.47
CA ALA A 124 11.92 11.38 -5.14
C ALA A 124 12.48 12.63 -5.83
N GLU A 125 11.63 13.47 -6.44
CA GLU A 125 12.03 14.77 -6.98
C GLU A 125 12.54 15.70 -5.88
N ARG A 126 11.84 15.76 -4.75
CA ARG A 126 12.27 16.55 -3.60
C ARG A 126 13.61 16.08 -3.03
N GLU A 127 13.79 14.78 -2.86
CA GLU A 127 15.06 14.22 -2.40
C GLU A 127 16.21 14.51 -3.36
N SER A 128 15.97 14.40 -4.67
CA SER A 128 16.97 14.72 -5.71
C SER A 128 17.41 16.18 -5.61
N ILE A 129 16.45 17.09 -5.47
CA ILE A 129 16.73 18.52 -5.29
C ILE A 129 17.48 18.75 -3.99
N MET A 130 17.06 18.15 -2.88
CA MET A 130 17.76 18.30 -1.61
C MET A 130 19.21 17.83 -1.68
N LYS A 131 19.47 16.69 -2.29
CA LYS A 131 20.85 16.19 -2.51
C LYS A 131 21.69 17.11 -3.37
N GLU A 132 21.11 17.72 -4.40
CA GLU A 132 21.82 18.68 -5.26
C GLU A 132 22.28 19.92 -4.50
N PHE A 133 21.51 20.32 -3.48
CA PHE A 133 21.79 21.53 -2.69
C PHE A 133 22.42 21.26 -1.32
N GLU A 134 22.52 20.01 -0.88
CA GLU A 134 23.06 19.64 0.44
C GLU A 134 24.48 20.17 0.66
N ASP A 135 25.34 20.04 -0.36
CA ASP A 135 26.73 20.50 -0.31
C ASP A 135 26.88 22.04 -0.49
N LYS A 136 25.78 22.72 -0.80
CA LYS A 136 25.78 24.16 -1.10
C LYS A 136 25.17 25.00 0.03
N GLU A 137 24.86 24.38 1.15
CA GLU A 137 24.35 25.08 2.32
C GLU A 137 25.41 26.05 2.85
N GLY A 138 25.06 27.34 2.95
CA GLY A 138 25.96 28.39 3.36
C GLY A 138 26.81 29.01 2.24
N GLU A 139 26.69 28.55 1.01
CA GLU A 139 27.35 29.13 -0.16
C GLU A 139 26.49 30.21 -0.83
N LEU A 140 27.17 31.19 -1.44
CA LEU A 140 26.49 32.23 -2.24
C LEU A 140 26.18 31.70 -3.63
N MET A 141 24.90 31.63 -3.97
CA MET A 141 24.42 31.12 -5.26
C MET A 141 23.77 32.22 -6.09
N VAL A 142 23.93 32.14 -7.42
CA VAL A 142 23.20 33.01 -8.35
C VAL A 142 21.97 32.26 -8.86
N GLY A 143 20.81 32.84 -8.64
CA GLY A 143 19.54 32.29 -9.12
C GLY A 143 18.74 33.28 -9.94
N THR A 144 17.76 32.78 -10.68
CA THR A 144 16.83 33.62 -11.43
C THR A 144 15.50 33.70 -10.67
N LEU A 145 15.08 34.91 -10.34
CA LEU A 145 13.78 35.13 -9.68
C LEU A 145 12.64 34.63 -10.57
N ALA A 146 11.98 33.57 -10.15
CA ALA A 146 10.86 32.98 -10.88
C ALA A 146 9.51 33.57 -10.46
N ARG A 147 9.36 33.89 -9.16
CA ARG A 147 8.13 34.43 -8.60
C ARG A 147 8.42 35.16 -7.30
N GLU A 148 7.66 36.22 -7.06
CA GLU A 148 7.64 36.97 -5.81
C GLU A 148 6.24 36.86 -5.18
N ASP A 149 6.21 36.65 -3.87
CA ASP A 149 5.03 36.74 -3.03
C ASP A 149 5.34 37.72 -1.89
N LYS A 150 4.31 38.16 -1.14
CA LYS A 150 4.43 39.20 -0.11
C LYS A 150 5.50 38.94 0.95
N GLN A 151 5.90 37.70 1.14
CA GLN A 151 6.86 37.26 2.17
C GLN A 151 8.02 36.40 1.65
N ASN A 152 7.98 35.94 0.39
CA ASN A 152 8.98 35.01 -0.13
C ASN A 152 9.35 35.34 -1.58
N TYR A 153 10.61 35.11 -1.90
CA TYR A 153 11.15 35.11 -3.25
C TYR A 153 11.41 33.66 -3.66
N TYR A 154 10.88 33.26 -4.82
CA TYR A 154 11.10 31.93 -5.39
C TYR A 154 12.15 32.07 -6.49
N VAL A 155 13.24 31.32 -6.36
CA VAL A 155 14.40 31.35 -7.25
C VAL A 155 14.55 30.04 -7.96
#